data_c70398577d8ead37fcbc614cceee425f
#
_entry.id   c70398577d8ead37fcbc614cceee425f
#
_cell.length_a   1.000
_cell.length_b   1.000
_cell.length_c   1.000
_cell.angle_alpha   90.00
_cell.angle_beta   90.00
_cell.angle_gamma   90.00
#
_symmetry.space_group_name_H-M   'P 1'
#
loop_
_entity.id
_entity.type
_entity.pdbx_description
1 polymer ?
#
loop_
_entity_poly.entity_id
_entity_poly.type
_entity_poly.pdbx_seq_one_letter_code
_entity_poly.pdbx_strand_id
1 'polypeptide(L)'
;MHIQSRFAHITTPKGTVLVSHGYGEHSGRFTALTDALVEAGYDVFYYDHYGHGTAEGPRATVDVGRLIRDHVNARRIVRAHARTTDIFLFGHSMGGLITAASMLLDPTHLRGTVLTGPAFRPLPDIPASTVRKLLPLARLMPSLPATSTSIRDGESVLSRDPEVQKAFDADPLTWKGGTPLLTGATMILQGDEVLRRADQTTTPLLIFHGSADKLTDLKGSRTFVSNAIAAHPDADIHLRVVDGAYHEVLNEPEGPGIIRDIISWFKQH
;
A
#
# COMPACT_ATOMS: atom_id res chain seq x y z
N MET A 1 9.65 14.62 5.36
CA MET A 1 8.57 14.12 4.47
C MET A 1 7.95 15.30 3.75
N HIS A 2 7.95 15.28 2.42
CA HIS A 2 7.34 16.31 1.56
C HIS A 2 6.03 15.74 1.01
N ILE A 3 4.89 16.34 1.38
CA ILE A 3 3.57 15.93 0.90
C ILE A 3 3.22 16.83 -0.29
N GLN A 4 2.89 16.20 -1.41
CA GLN A 4 2.41 16.84 -2.62
C GLN A 4 0.89 16.73 -2.70
N SER A 5 0.26 17.64 -3.44
CA SER A 5 -1.19 17.65 -3.61
C SER A 5 -1.60 18.01 -5.03
N ARG A 6 -2.74 17.46 -5.43
CA ARG A 6 -3.46 17.80 -6.66
C ARG A 6 -4.92 18.06 -6.28
N PHE A 7 -5.41 19.23 -6.62
CA PHE A 7 -6.74 19.65 -6.24
C PHE A 7 -7.73 19.45 -7.38
N ALA A 8 -8.90 18.96 -7.06
CA ALA A 8 -10.02 18.89 -7.99
C ALA A 8 -10.42 20.30 -8.46
N HIS A 9 -10.80 20.41 -9.73
CA HIS A 9 -11.21 21.67 -10.38
C HIS A 9 -12.65 22.08 -10.03
N ILE A 10 -13.04 21.83 -8.77
CA ILE A 10 -14.36 22.19 -8.23
C ILE A 10 -14.19 22.89 -6.90
N THR A 11 -15.14 23.75 -6.53
CA THR A 11 -15.09 24.56 -5.32
C THR A 11 -15.17 23.70 -4.06
N THR A 12 -16.07 22.71 -4.06
CA THR A 12 -16.26 21.79 -2.93
C THR A 12 -15.92 20.38 -3.38
N PRO A 13 -14.76 19.84 -3.01
CA PRO A 13 -14.38 18.48 -3.37
C PRO A 13 -15.28 17.45 -2.66
N LYS A 14 -15.43 16.29 -3.29
CA LYS A 14 -16.24 15.17 -2.76
C LYS A 14 -15.55 14.45 -1.60
N GLY A 15 -14.25 14.67 -1.44
CA GLY A 15 -13.42 14.08 -0.41
C GLY A 15 -11.95 14.33 -0.72
N THR A 16 -11.10 13.90 0.22
CA THR A 16 -9.64 13.97 0.10
C THR A 16 -9.07 12.56 0.18
N VAL A 17 -8.22 12.18 -0.77
CA VAL A 17 -7.57 10.87 -0.80
C VAL A 17 -6.08 11.02 -0.51
N LEU A 18 -5.56 10.27 0.48
CA LEU A 18 -4.13 10.13 0.71
C LEU A 18 -3.64 8.82 0.08
N VAL A 19 -2.67 8.93 -0.86
CA VAL A 19 -2.10 7.80 -1.62
C VAL A 19 -0.75 7.40 -1.04
N SER A 20 -0.56 6.11 -0.79
CA SER A 20 0.63 5.48 -0.22
C SER A 20 1.17 4.40 -1.17
N HIS A 21 2.36 4.62 -1.74
CA HIS A 21 3.02 3.73 -2.70
C HIS A 21 3.69 2.52 -2.03
N GLY A 22 4.10 1.52 -2.83
CA GLY A 22 4.71 0.28 -2.38
C GLY A 22 6.23 0.35 -2.15
N TYR A 23 6.82 -0.82 -1.88
CA TYR A 23 8.25 -0.98 -1.72
C TYR A 23 8.99 -0.85 -3.06
N GLY A 24 10.10 -0.14 -3.05
CA GLY A 24 10.99 -0.01 -4.20
C GLY A 24 10.46 0.88 -5.32
N GLU A 25 9.35 1.57 -5.11
CA GLU A 25 8.74 2.49 -6.08
C GLU A 25 8.58 3.91 -5.49
N HIS A 26 7.76 4.75 -6.11
CA HIS A 26 7.48 6.11 -5.68
C HIS A 26 6.07 6.55 -6.08
N SER A 27 5.59 7.65 -5.49
CA SER A 27 4.24 8.17 -5.67
C SER A 27 3.89 8.53 -7.13
N GLY A 28 4.88 8.91 -7.94
CA GLY A 28 4.68 9.25 -9.36
C GLY A 28 4.15 8.10 -10.23
N ARG A 29 4.25 6.85 -9.78
CA ARG A 29 3.72 5.69 -10.49
C ARG A 29 2.19 5.56 -10.40
N PHE A 30 1.54 6.37 -9.56
CA PHE A 30 0.08 6.37 -9.38
C PHE A 30 -0.63 7.50 -10.14
N THR A 31 0.02 8.07 -11.18
CA THR A 31 -0.53 9.20 -11.96
C THR A 31 -1.91 8.89 -12.53
N ALA A 32 -2.12 7.71 -13.12
CA ALA A 32 -3.42 7.32 -13.69
C ALA A 32 -4.55 7.33 -12.63
N LEU A 33 -4.27 6.82 -11.43
CA LEU A 33 -5.24 6.85 -10.32
C LEU A 33 -5.47 8.28 -9.84
N THR A 34 -4.40 9.07 -9.62
CA THR A 34 -4.52 10.43 -9.10
C THR A 34 -5.23 11.36 -10.07
N ASP A 35 -4.98 11.22 -11.38
CA ASP A 35 -5.69 11.96 -12.41
C ASP A 35 -7.18 11.64 -12.42
N ALA A 36 -7.52 10.36 -12.43
CA ALA A 36 -8.91 9.91 -12.42
C ALA A 36 -9.66 10.37 -11.14
N LEU A 37 -9.01 10.38 -9.98
CA LEU A 37 -9.58 10.90 -8.74
C LEU A 37 -9.83 12.41 -8.81
N VAL A 38 -8.87 13.18 -9.32
CA VAL A 38 -9.00 14.64 -9.50
C VAL A 38 -10.14 14.97 -10.47
N GLU A 39 -10.22 14.27 -11.61
CA GLU A 39 -11.33 14.39 -12.57
C GLU A 39 -12.68 14.02 -11.96
N ALA A 40 -12.70 13.02 -11.07
CA ALA A 40 -13.91 12.61 -10.35
C ALA A 40 -14.33 13.59 -9.24
N GLY A 41 -13.51 14.59 -8.93
CA GLY A 41 -13.80 15.65 -7.96
C GLY A 41 -13.22 15.41 -6.56
N TYR A 42 -12.19 14.59 -6.41
CA TYR A 42 -11.45 14.38 -5.16
C TYR A 42 -10.15 15.18 -5.14
N ASP A 43 -9.80 15.74 -3.98
CA ASP A 43 -8.45 16.22 -3.74
C ASP A 43 -7.54 15.03 -3.44
N VAL A 44 -6.34 15.05 -3.97
CA VAL A 44 -5.40 13.95 -3.80
C VAL A 44 -4.12 14.46 -3.17
N PHE A 45 -3.67 13.79 -2.11
CA PHE A 45 -2.38 14.00 -1.46
C PHE A 45 -1.55 12.73 -1.59
N TYR A 46 -0.25 12.89 -1.80
CA TYR A 46 0.70 11.79 -1.93
C TYR A 46 2.10 12.24 -1.51
N TYR A 47 2.96 11.30 -1.19
CA TYR A 47 4.34 11.56 -0.81
C TYR A 47 5.21 10.33 -1.09
N ASP A 48 6.51 10.53 -1.21
CA ASP A 48 7.45 9.43 -1.26
C ASP A 48 7.84 9.02 0.16
N HIS A 49 7.75 7.72 0.46
CA HIS A 49 8.20 7.17 1.73
C HIS A 49 9.68 7.42 1.95
N TYR A 50 10.11 7.61 3.20
CA TYR A 50 11.51 7.67 3.56
C TYR A 50 12.31 6.54 2.91
N GLY A 51 13.44 6.85 2.29
CA GLY A 51 14.27 5.91 1.54
C GLY A 51 13.75 5.51 0.15
N HIS A 52 12.68 6.14 -0.35
CA HIS A 52 12.07 5.86 -1.66
C HIS A 52 11.92 7.13 -2.51
N GLY A 53 11.75 6.96 -3.81
CA GLY A 53 11.49 8.05 -4.74
C GLY A 53 12.52 9.18 -4.60
N THR A 54 12.03 10.39 -4.35
CA THR A 54 12.82 11.60 -4.10
C THR A 54 13.04 11.90 -2.62
N ALA A 55 12.46 11.08 -1.72
CA ALA A 55 12.60 11.28 -0.28
C ALA A 55 14.02 10.97 0.21
N GLU A 56 14.38 11.62 1.31
CA GLU A 56 15.63 11.37 2.04
C GLU A 56 15.72 9.94 2.60
N GLY A 57 16.93 9.54 2.96
CA GLY A 57 17.19 8.28 3.64
C GLY A 57 17.93 7.25 2.79
N PRO A 58 18.40 6.16 3.41
CA PRO A 58 19.09 5.10 2.69
C PRO A 58 18.09 4.36 1.78
N ARG A 59 18.47 4.24 0.49
CA ARG A 59 17.61 3.67 -0.55
C ARG A 59 17.10 2.28 -0.17
N ALA A 60 15.77 2.15 -0.15
CA ALA A 60 15.02 0.92 0.11
C ALA A 60 15.28 0.25 1.49
N THR A 61 16.17 0.82 2.31
CA THR A 61 16.50 0.30 3.65
C THR A 61 15.70 1.04 4.71
N VAL A 62 14.57 0.49 5.12
CA VAL A 62 13.60 1.17 5.98
C VAL A 62 13.06 0.27 7.09
N ASP A 63 12.73 0.86 8.22
CA ASP A 63 11.89 0.23 9.25
C ASP A 63 10.43 0.54 8.93
N VAL A 64 9.64 -0.48 8.59
CA VAL A 64 8.21 -0.30 8.20
C VAL A 64 7.39 0.27 9.35
N GLY A 65 7.75 -0.02 10.61
CA GLY A 65 7.10 0.61 11.77
C GLY A 65 7.33 2.12 11.84
N ARG A 66 8.48 2.63 11.35
CA ARG A 66 8.70 4.07 11.15
C ARG A 66 7.76 4.61 10.08
N LEU A 67 7.67 3.94 8.93
CA LEU A 67 6.81 4.40 7.83
C LEU A 67 5.32 4.44 8.23
N ILE A 68 4.87 3.52 9.09
CA ILE A 68 3.52 3.57 9.66
C ILE A 68 3.30 4.84 10.50
N ARG A 69 4.26 5.22 11.36
CA ARG A 69 4.19 6.46 12.14
C ARG A 69 4.22 7.69 11.23
N ASP A 70 5.05 7.66 10.19
CA ASP A 70 5.13 8.73 9.19
C ASP A 70 3.79 8.88 8.45
N HIS A 71 3.10 7.77 8.12
CA HIS A 71 1.77 7.82 7.49
C HIS A 71 0.69 8.37 8.43
N VAL A 72 0.69 7.98 9.73
CA VAL A 72 -0.22 8.59 10.72
C VAL A 72 0.00 10.10 10.81
N ASN A 73 1.27 10.54 10.77
CA ASN A 73 1.59 11.97 10.77
C ASN A 73 1.17 12.66 9.45
N ALA A 74 1.36 11.99 8.30
CA ALA A 74 0.89 12.49 7.00
C ALA A 74 -0.62 12.73 7.01
N ARG A 75 -1.41 11.82 7.57
CA ARG A 75 -2.87 11.99 7.72
C ARG A 75 -3.23 13.25 8.52
N ARG A 76 -2.49 13.55 9.60
CA ARG A 76 -2.71 14.77 10.40
C ARG A 76 -2.41 16.03 9.59
N ILE A 77 -1.32 16.02 8.82
CA ILE A 77 -0.95 17.13 7.94
C ILE A 77 -2.01 17.30 6.84
N VAL A 78 -2.42 16.22 6.20
CA VAL A 78 -3.48 16.24 5.16
C VAL A 78 -4.76 16.84 5.72
N ARG A 79 -5.23 16.39 6.88
CA ARG A 79 -6.43 16.95 7.53
C ARG A 79 -6.34 18.46 7.77
N ALA A 80 -5.16 18.95 8.12
CA ALA A 80 -4.97 20.40 8.37
C ALA A 80 -5.00 21.24 7.07
N HIS A 81 -4.80 20.62 5.90
CA HIS A 81 -4.73 21.29 4.60
C HIS A 81 -5.86 20.89 3.64
N ALA A 82 -6.63 19.86 3.98
CA ALA A 82 -7.74 19.38 3.16
C ALA A 82 -8.88 20.42 3.11
N ARG A 83 -9.52 20.50 1.94
CA ARG A 83 -10.71 21.35 1.72
C ARG A 83 -12.02 20.68 2.20
N THR A 84 -11.94 19.43 2.71
CA THR A 84 -13.07 18.63 3.20
C THR A 84 -12.65 17.82 4.43
N THR A 85 -13.62 17.47 5.26
CA THR A 85 -13.43 16.58 6.43
C THR A 85 -13.43 15.10 6.05
N ASP A 86 -13.91 14.76 4.84
CA ASP A 86 -14.03 13.39 4.36
C ASP A 86 -12.69 12.91 3.81
N ILE A 87 -12.00 12.10 4.61
CA ILE A 87 -10.67 11.56 4.27
C ILE A 87 -10.79 10.09 3.90
N PHE A 88 -10.25 9.77 2.73
CA PHE A 88 -10.07 8.41 2.23
C PHE A 88 -8.60 8.05 2.18
N LEU A 89 -8.29 6.79 2.35
CA LEU A 89 -6.93 6.27 2.20
C LEU A 89 -6.84 5.32 1.01
N PHE A 90 -5.74 5.41 0.30
CA PHE A 90 -5.36 4.41 -0.70
C PHE A 90 -3.94 3.92 -0.40
N GLY A 91 -3.72 2.60 -0.46
CA GLY A 91 -2.38 2.02 -0.27
C GLY A 91 -2.13 0.81 -1.16
N HIS A 92 -0.92 0.77 -1.77
CA HIS A 92 -0.48 -0.34 -2.59
C HIS A 92 0.66 -1.12 -1.92
N SER A 93 0.61 -2.45 -1.94
CA SER A 93 1.71 -3.33 -1.51
C SER A 93 2.19 -3.01 -0.07
N MET A 94 3.47 -2.65 0.14
CA MET A 94 3.97 -2.15 1.41
C MET A 94 3.19 -0.90 1.88
N GLY A 95 2.83 0.01 0.98
CA GLY A 95 1.94 1.13 1.28
C GLY A 95 0.55 0.68 1.72
N GLY A 96 0.04 -0.43 1.19
CA GLY A 96 -1.19 -1.08 1.64
C GLY A 96 -1.09 -1.59 3.08
N LEU A 97 0.01 -2.23 3.43
CA LEU A 97 0.32 -2.63 4.81
C LEU A 97 0.40 -1.41 5.76
N ILE A 98 1.15 -0.37 5.35
CA ILE A 98 1.30 0.87 6.11
C ILE A 98 -0.07 1.55 6.34
N THR A 99 -0.88 1.62 5.29
CA THR A 99 -2.21 2.22 5.32
C THR A 99 -3.15 1.45 6.25
N ALA A 100 -3.20 0.12 6.15
CA ALA A 100 -3.99 -0.73 7.04
C ALA A 100 -3.56 -0.58 8.51
N ALA A 101 -2.25 -0.62 8.80
CA ALA A 101 -1.74 -0.41 10.13
C ALA A 101 -2.09 0.99 10.68
N SER A 102 -1.98 2.03 9.86
CA SER A 102 -2.35 3.41 10.21
C SER A 102 -3.84 3.55 10.49
N MET A 103 -4.71 2.89 9.71
CA MET A 103 -6.16 2.83 9.91
C MET A 103 -6.50 2.15 11.25
N LEU A 104 -5.87 1.02 11.57
CA LEU A 104 -6.07 0.31 12.84
C LEU A 104 -5.57 1.09 14.06
N LEU A 105 -4.51 1.90 13.90
CA LEU A 105 -3.97 2.73 14.98
C LEU A 105 -4.84 3.97 15.27
N ASP A 106 -5.43 4.53 14.26
CA ASP A 106 -6.30 5.71 14.36
C ASP A 106 -7.40 5.64 13.29
N PRO A 107 -8.57 5.05 13.57
CA PRO A 107 -9.68 4.97 12.63
C PRO A 107 -10.46 6.28 12.51
N THR A 108 -10.11 7.31 13.30
CA THR A 108 -10.89 8.55 13.36
C THR A 108 -10.79 9.37 12.07
N HIS A 109 -11.89 10.00 11.69
CA HIS A 109 -11.98 10.86 10.50
C HIS A 109 -11.72 10.15 9.16
N LEU A 110 -11.82 8.83 9.11
CA LEU A 110 -11.75 8.07 7.88
C LEU A 110 -13.15 7.72 7.38
N ARG A 111 -13.41 8.02 6.11
CA ARG A 111 -14.64 7.64 5.40
C ARG A 111 -14.51 6.24 4.80
N GLY A 112 -13.30 5.90 4.35
CA GLY A 112 -13.03 4.59 3.80
C GLY A 112 -11.57 4.41 3.40
N THR A 113 -11.20 3.15 3.19
CA THR A 113 -9.83 2.75 2.83
C THR A 113 -9.86 1.78 1.66
N VAL A 114 -9.03 2.01 0.66
CA VAL A 114 -8.82 1.08 -0.45
C VAL A 114 -7.38 0.59 -0.46
N LEU A 115 -7.20 -0.72 -0.59
CA LEU A 115 -5.88 -1.35 -0.66
C LEU A 115 -5.74 -2.18 -1.94
N THR A 116 -4.55 -2.20 -2.52
CA THR A 116 -4.22 -3.07 -3.65
C THR A 116 -2.99 -3.92 -3.35
N GLY A 117 -3.10 -5.24 -3.47
CA GLY A 117 -2.01 -6.20 -3.21
C GLY A 117 -1.28 -5.97 -1.87
N PRO A 118 -1.98 -5.73 -0.72
CA PRO A 118 -1.31 -5.30 0.51
C PRO A 118 -0.34 -6.36 1.03
N ALA A 119 0.85 -5.91 1.48
CA ALA A 119 1.93 -6.78 1.93
C ALA A 119 1.68 -7.35 3.35
N PHE A 120 0.50 -7.96 3.58
CA PHE A 120 0.18 -8.62 4.84
C PHE A 120 0.99 -9.91 5.05
N ARG A 121 1.33 -10.60 3.95
CA ARG A 121 2.20 -11.78 3.94
C ARG A 121 3.20 -11.69 2.77
N PRO A 122 4.24 -10.87 2.91
CA PRO A 122 5.20 -10.65 1.82
C PRO A 122 6.13 -11.84 1.57
N LEU A 123 6.40 -12.65 2.58
CA LEU A 123 7.23 -13.86 2.53
C LEU A 123 6.55 -14.94 3.39
N PRO A 124 5.56 -15.67 2.84
CA PRO A 124 4.67 -16.54 3.62
C PRO A 124 5.38 -17.70 4.32
N ASP A 125 6.53 -18.13 3.80
CA ASP A 125 7.28 -19.28 4.33
C ASP A 125 8.18 -18.93 5.51
N ILE A 126 8.30 -17.63 5.85
CA ILE A 126 9.13 -17.17 6.97
C ILE A 126 8.22 -16.76 8.14
N PRO A 127 8.17 -17.56 9.23
CA PRO A 127 7.35 -17.23 10.40
C PRO A 127 7.81 -15.93 11.09
N ALA A 128 6.85 -15.08 11.48
CA ALA A 128 7.14 -13.84 12.20
C ALA A 128 7.88 -14.10 13.54
N SER A 129 7.65 -15.25 14.19
CA SER A 129 8.36 -15.66 15.41
C SER A 129 9.87 -15.84 15.17
N THR A 130 10.26 -16.39 14.03
CA THR A 130 11.67 -16.52 13.61
C THR A 130 12.27 -15.14 13.33
N VAL A 131 11.55 -14.31 12.56
CA VAL A 131 11.99 -12.95 12.23
C VAL A 131 12.18 -12.10 13.49
N ARG A 132 11.29 -12.23 14.48
CA ARG A 132 11.39 -11.50 15.75
C ARG A 132 12.70 -11.79 16.50
N LYS A 133 13.20 -13.03 16.44
CA LYS A 133 14.49 -13.40 17.04
C LYS A 133 15.68 -12.81 16.27
N LEU A 134 15.53 -12.63 14.95
CA LEU A 134 16.58 -12.08 14.08
C LEU A 134 16.55 -10.55 13.98
N LEU A 135 15.54 -9.88 14.51
CA LEU A 135 15.40 -8.43 14.43
C LEU A 135 16.61 -7.64 14.96
N PRO A 136 17.29 -8.04 16.08
CA PRO A 136 18.50 -7.34 16.52
C PRO A 136 19.60 -7.37 15.45
N LEU A 137 19.79 -8.51 14.77
CA LEU A 137 20.74 -8.64 13.68
C LEU A 137 20.34 -7.77 12.47
N ALA A 138 19.05 -7.75 12.12
CA ALA A 138 18.54 -6.90 11.06
C ALA A 138 18.77 -5.40 11.35
N ARG A 139 18.72 -4.98 12.60
CA ARG A 139 19.05 -3.62 13.02
C ARG A 139 20.53 -3.30 12.99
N LEU A 140 21.39 -4.29 13.27
CA LEU A 140 22.84 -4.14 13.21
C LEU A 140 23.36 -4.11 11.77
N MET A 141 22.73 -4.86 10.86
CA MET A 141 23.09 -5.00 9.46
C MET A 141 21.90 -4.65 8.53
N PRO A 142 21.37 -3.43 8.59
CA PRO A 142 20.08 -3.09 8.00
C PRO A 142 20.03 -3.25 6.48
N SER A 143 21.15 -2.99 5.79
CA SER A 143 21.24 -3.02 4.32
C SER A 143 21.66 -4.38 3.76
N LEU A 144 21.90 -5.39 4.61
CA LEU A 144 22.24 -6.72 4.11
C LEU A 144 21.08 -7.26 3.27
N PRO A 145 21.28 -7.74 2.04
CA PRO A 145 20.21 -8.32 1.24
C PRO A 145 19.61 -9.56 1.92
N ALA A 146 18.30 -9.56 2.17
CA ALA A 146 17.56 -10.69 2.69
C ALA A 146 17.05 -11.61 1.57
N THR A 147 16.86 -11.06 0.37
CA THR A 147 16.45 -11.80 -0.83
C THR A 147 17.48 -11.54 -1.94
N SER A 148 17.69 -12.54 -2.81
CA SER A 148 18.42 -12.31 -4.03
C SER A 148 17.60 -11.43 -4.99
N THR A 149 18.29 -10.72 -5.90
CA THR A 149 17.65 -10.01 -7.02
C THR A 149 16.98 -10.95 -8.02
N SER A 150 17.20 -12.24 -7.89
CA SER A 150 16.84 -13.31 -8.83
C SER A 150 15.33 -13.59 -8.96
N ILE A 151 14.46 -12.92 -8.19
CA ILE A 151 13.00 -12.97 -8.44
C ILE A 151 12.64 -12.31 -9.80
N ARG A 152 13.63 -11.67 -10.45
CA ARG A 152 13.44 -10.86 -11.67
C ARG A 152 14.13 -11.41 -12.92
N ASP A 153 14.59 -12.65 -12.93
CA ASP A 153 15.25 -13.22 -14.11
C ASP A 153 14.30 -13.36 -15.31
N GLY A 154 13.96 -12.19 -15.90
CA GLY A 154 13.28 -12.08 -17.19
C GLY A 154 11.75 -12.22 -17.19
N GLU A 155 11.12 -12.55 -16.08
CA GLU A 155 9.64 -12.60 -15.98
C GLU A 155 9.07 -11.35 -15.33
N SER A 156 8.00 -10.78 -15.92
CA SER A 156 7.19 -9.77 -15.26
C SER A 156 6.51 -10.38 -14.03
N VAL A 157 6.65 -9.72 -12.89
CA VAL A 157 5.95 -10.08 -11.64
C VAL A 157 4.98 -8.99 -11.19
N LEU A 158 5.06 -7.81 -11.83
CA LEU A 158 4.25 -6.65 -11.48
C LEU A 158 2.89 -6.71 -12.16
N SER A 159 2.86 -7.00 -13.46
CA SER A 159 1.65 -7.05 -14.28
C SER A 159 1.83 -8.07 -15.40
N ARG A 160 0.72 -8.57 -15.95
CA ARG A 160 0.70 -9.36 -17.20
C ARG A 160 1.12 -8.51 -18.41
N ASP A 161 1.00 -7.18 -18.32
CA ASP A 161 1.59 -6.29 -19.33
C ASP A 161 3.10 -6.14 -19.08
N PRO A 162 3.97 -6.64 -19.99
CA PRO A 162 5.42 -6.58 -19.83
C PRO A 162 5.96 -5.15 -19.88
N GLU A 163 5.24 -4.19 -20.45
CA GLU A 163 5.68 -2.80 -20.49
C GLU A 163 5.70 -2.17 -19.10
N VAL A 164 4.88 -2.65 -18.17
CA VAL A 164 4.88 -2.22 -16.76
C VAL A 164 6.21 -2.55 -16.08
N GLN A 165 6.72 -3.79 -16.29
CA GLN A 165 8.02 -4.19 -15.74
C GLN A 165 9.16 -3.40 -16.39
N LYS A 166 9.12 -3.21 -17.72
CA LYS A 166 10.14 -2.42 -18.43
C LYS A 166 10.16 -0.97 -17.94
N ALA A 167 8.99 -0.35 -17.76
CA ALA A 167 8.88 1.00 -17.23
C ALA A 167 9.46 1.10 -15.81
N PHE A 168 9.16 0.11 -14.95
CA PHE A 168 9.74 0.03 -13.61
C PHE A 168 11.28 -0.08 -13.68
N ASP A 169 11.81 -0.93 -14.54
CA ASP A 169 13.24 -1.18 -14.65
C ASP A 169 14.00 0.01 -15.28
N ALA A 170 13.35 0.78 -16.13
CA ALA A 170 13.90 1.99 -16.73
C ALA A 170 13.87 3.22 -15.81
N ASP A 171 12.99 3.22 -14.80
CA ASP A 171 12.81 4.37 -13.92
C ASP A 171 13.97 4.49 -12.91
N PRO A 172 14.71 5.62 -12.87
CA PRO A 172 15.83 5.82 -11.94
C PRO A 172 15.39 5.94 -10.47
N LEU A 173 14.11 6.22 -10.20
CA LEU A 173 13.56 6.38 -8.86
C LEU A 173 13.12 5.06 -8.23
N THR A 174 13.03 3.98 -9.00
CA THR A 174 12.72 2.64 -8.47
C THR A 174 13.95 1.91 -7.96
N TRP A 175 13.74 1.00 -7.02
CA TRP A 175 14.78 0.13 -6.46
C TRP A 175 14.82 -1.22 -7.18
N LYS A 176 15.97 -1.59 -7.68
CA LYS A 176 16.19 -2.83 -8.47
C LYS A 176 17.02 -3.88 -7.72
N GLY A 177 17.45 -3.53 -6.50
CA GLY A 177 18.22 -4.45 -5.65
C GLY A 177 17.33 -5.41 -4.87
N GLY A 178 17.96 -6.38 -4.20
CA GLY A 178 17.28 -7.25 -3.26
C GLY A 178 16.66 -6.47 -2.08
N THR A 179 15.71 -7.08 -1.38
CA THR A 179 15.10 -6.47 -0.20
C THR A 179 16.09 -6.46 0.95
N PRO A 180 16.44 -5.29 1.53
CA PRO A 180 17.30 -5.19 2.70
C PRO A 180 16.70 -5.92 3.90
N LEU A 181 17.57 -6.48 4.74
CA LEU A 181 17.19 -7.31 5.88
C LEU A 181 16.28 -6.58 6.87
N LEU A 182 16.56 -5.31 7.16
CA LEU A 182 15.70 -4.51 8.04
C LEU A 182 14.31 -4.34 7.46
N THR A 183 14.22 -4.03 6.17
CA THR A 183 12.93 -3.80 5.50
C THR A 183 12.10 -5.08 5.44
N GLY A 184 12.70 -6.19 4.98
CA GLY A 184 12.02 -7.48 4.93
C GLY A 184 11.56 -7.95 6.31
N ALA A 185 12.45 -7.87 7.32
CA ALA A 185 12.12 -8.29 8.68
C ALA A 185 10.98 -7.45 9.28
N THR A 186 11.05 -6.13 9.18
CA THR A 186 10.01 -5.26 9.74
C THR A 186 8.71 -5.34 8.95
N MET A 187 8.74 -5.57 7.64
CA MET A 187 7.54 -5.80 6.82
C MET A 187 6.79 -7.06 7.27
N ILE A 188 7.49 -8.18 7.48
CA ILE A 188 6.90 -9.43 7.98
C ILE A 188 6.28 -9.22 9.37
N LEU A 189 6.99 -8.55 10.27
CA LEU A 189 6.51 -8.31 11.63
C LEU A 189 5.29 -7.40 11.68
N GLN A 190 5.24 -6.35 10.85
CA GLN A 190 4.09 -5.46 10.76
C GLN A 190 2.91 -6.14 10.07
N GLY A 191 3.15 -6.99 9.07
CA GLY A 191 2.10 -7.80 8.44
C GLY A 191 1.44 -8.76 9.43
N ASP A 192 2.23 -9.47 10.23
CA ASP A 192 1.76 -10.34 11.32
C ASP A 192 0.93 -9.54 12.35
N GLU A 193 1.39 -8.33 12.74
CA GLU A 193 0.66 -7.46 13.67
C GLU A 193 -0.69 -7.01 13.10
N VAL A 194 -0.72 -6.58 11.84
CA VAL A 194 -1.94 -6.15 11.16
C VAL A 194 -2.94 -7.30 11.05
N LEU A 195 -2.50 -8.51 10.71
CA LEU A 195 -3.37 -9.69 10.65
C LEU A 195 -3.95 -10.07 12.01
N ARG A 196 -3.17 -9.93 13.09
CA ARG A 196 -3.66 -10.19 14.46
C ARG A 196 -4.67 -9.16 14.96
N ARG A 197 -4.63 -7.93 14.43
CA ARG A 197 -5.51 -6.82 14.81
C ARG A 197 -6.62 -6.56 13.80
N ALA A 198 -6.80 -7.43 12.81
CA ALA A 198 -7.83 -7.26 11.78
C ALA A 198 -9.25 -7.20 12.36
N ASP A 199 -9.48 -7.85 13.51
CA ASP A 199 -10.72 -7.80 14.29
C ASP A 199 -11.07 -6.40 14.83
N GLN A 200 -10.14 -5.45 14.81
CA GLN A 200 -10.36 -4.06 15.23
C GLN A 200 -10.79 -3.14 14.06
N THR A 201 -11.00 -3.70 12.87
CA THR A 201 -11.37 -2.91 11.69
C THR A 201 -12.83 -2.46 11.76
N THR A 202 -13.03 -1.15 11.89
CA THR A 202 -14.37 -0.52 11.90
C THR A 202 -14.59 0.44 10.72
N THR A 203 -13.53 0.80 10.01
CA THR A 203 -13.59 1.68 8.83
C THR A 203 -14.00 0.87 7.60
N PRO A 204 -14.88 1.38 6.73
CA PRO A 204 -15.17 0.77 5.44
C PRO A 204 -13.89 0.47 4.66
N LEU A 205 -13.76 -0.75 4.13
CA LEU A 205 -12.53 -1.24 3.52
C LEU A 205 -12.80 -2.04 2.25
N LEU A 206 -12.13 -1.67 1.18
CA LEU A 206 -12.11 -2.43 -0.07
C LEU A 206 -10.68 -2.85 -0.40
N ILE A 207 -10.45 -4.15 -0.57
CA ILE A 207 -9.16 -4.70 -0.99
C ILE A 207 -9.30 -5.29 -2.40
N PHE A 208 -8.40 -4.91 -3.31
CA PHE A 208 -8.15 -5.61 -4.57
C PHE A 208 -6.87 -6.42 -4.47
N HIS A 209 -6.89 -7.67 -4.94
CA HIS A 209 -5.69 -8.53 -4.92
C HIS A 209 -5.68 -9.44 -6.15
N GLY A 210 -4.56 -9.51 -6.85
CA GLY A 210 -4.39 -10.41 -7.99
C GLY A 210 -4.35 -11.88 -7.56
N SER A 211 -5.05 -12.76 -8.28
CA SER A 211 -5.05 -14.20 -7.93
C SER A 211 -3.73 -14.89 -8.23
N ALA A 212 -2.92 -14.31 -9.12
CA ALA A 212 -1.59 -14.77 -9.51
C ALA A 212 -0.45 -13.88 -8.99
N ASP A 213 -0.70 -13.08 -7.95
CA ASP A 213 0.31 -12.25 -7.30
C ASP A 213 1.44 -13.13 -6.72
N LYS A 214 2.68 -12.90 -7.21
CA LYS A 214 3.88 -13.62 -6.78
C LYS A 214 4.68 -12.87 -5.69
N LEU A 215 4.32 -11.62 -5.37
CA LEU A 215 5.04 -10.77 -4.42
C LEU A 215 4.39 -10.74 -3.03
N THR A 216 3.06 -10.80 -2.98
CA THR A 216 2.31 -10.82 -1.73
C THR A 216 1.26 -11.92 -1.77
N ASP A 217 1.20 -12.73 -0.72
CA ASP A 217 0.29 -13.88 -0.66
C ASP A 217 -1.17 -13.42 -0.46
N LEU A 218 -2.04 -13.73 -1.43
CA LEU A 218 -3.48 -13.47 -1.38
C LEU A 218 -4.14 -14.00 -0.08
N LYS A 219 -3.59 -15.06 0.53
CA LYS A 219 -4.06 -15.58 1.81
C LYS A 219 -4.00 -14.52 2.92
N GLY A 220 -3.04 -13.57 2.85
CA GLY A 220 -2.97 -12.46 3.78
C GLY A 220 -4.24 -11.60 3.73
N SER A 221 -4.65 -11.18 2.54
CA SER A 221 -5.89 -10.39 2.35
C SER A 221 -7.14 -11.19 2.75
N ARG A 222 -7.21 -12.47 2.40
CA ARG A 222 -8.32 -13.34 2.82
C ARG A 222 -8.41 -13.47 4.33
N THR A 223 -7.28 -13.71 5.01
CA THR A 223 -7.22 -13.80 6.48
C THR A 223 -7.64 -12.49 7.13
N PHE A 224 -7.14 -11.35 6.64
CA PHE A 224 -7.50 -10.05 7.17
C PHE A 224 -9.03 -9.83 7.10
N VAL A 225 -9.62 -9.99 5.92
CA VAL A 225 -11.06 -9.77 5.69
C VAL A 225 -11.90 -10.77 6.50
N SER A 226 -11.50 -12.04 6.53
CA SER A 226 -12.21 -13.07 7.32
C SER A 226 -12.23 -12.73 8.81
N ASN A 227 -11.10 -12.30 9.39
CA ASN A 227 -11.01 -11.95 10.80
C ASN A 227 -11.82 -10.67 11.11
N ALA A 228 -11.77 -9.67 10.22
CA ALA A 228 -12.50 -8.43 10.39
C ALA A 228 -14.03 -8.66 10.34
N ILE A 229 -14.52 -9.41 9.36
CA ILE A 229 -15.96 -9.73 9.23
C ILE A 229 -16.42 -10.64 10.38
N ALA A 230 -15.60 -11.58 10.85
CA ALA A 230 -15.95 -12.43 11.99
C ALA A 230 -16.17 -11.61 13.28
N ALA A 231 -15.41 -10.52 13.47
CA ALA A 231 -15.57 -9.62 14.61
C ALA A 231 -16.72 -8.59 14.40
N HIS A 232 -16.93 -8.14 13.17
CA HIS A 232 -17.87 -7.11 12.79
C HIS A 232 -18.68 -7.54 11.54
N PRO A 233 -19.70 -8.42 11.69
CA PRO A 233 -20.42 -8.98 10.54
C PRO A 233 -21.14 -7.95 9.64
N ASP A 234 -21.50 -6.81 10.21
CA ASP A 234 -22.20 -5.72 9.49
C ASP A 234 -21.24 -4.66 8.94
N ALA A 235 -19.93 -4.85 9.10
CA ALA A 235 -18.94 -3.90 8.60
C ALA A 235 -18.84 -3.96 7.07
N ASP A 236 -18.72 -2.80 6.43
CA ASP A 236 -18.51 -2.71 4.97
C ASP A 236 -17.07 -3.02 4.62
N ILE A 237 -16.72 -4.32 4.59
CA ILE A 237 -15.37 -4.81 4.35
C ILE A 237 -15.40 -5.85 3.23
N HIS A 238 -14.71 -5.56 2.12
CA HIS A 238 -14.74 -6.38 0.92
C HIS A 238 -13.35 -6.74 0.40
N LEU A 239 -13.23 -7.96 -0.10
CA LEU A 239 -12.09 -8.41 -0.92
C LEU A 239 -12.57 -8.72 -2.34
N ARG A 240 -12.00 -8.05 -3.33
CA ARG A 240 -12.17 -8.33 -4.75
C ARG A 240 -10.90 -8.98 -5.29
N VAL A 241 -10.98 -10.26 -5.60
CA VAL A 241 -9.90 -11.00 -6.24
C VAL A 241 -9.98 -10.77 -7.73
N VAL A 242 -8.89 -10.24 -8.31
CA VAL A 242 -8.75 -10.03 -9.76
C VAL A 242 -8.14 -11.28 -10.37
N ASP A 243 -8.93 -12.02 -11.14
CA ASP A 243 -8.50 -13.31 -11.65
C ASP A 243 -7.36 -13.20 -12.67
N GLY A 244 -6.33 -14.04 -12.50
CA GLY A 244 -5.11 -14.06 -13.29
C GLY A 244 -4.20 -12.86 -13.12
N ALA A 245 -4.63 -11.78 -12.43
CA ALA A 245 -3.82 -10.58 -12.24
C ALA A 245 -2.62 -10.83 -11.33
N TYR A 246 -1.54 -10.11 -11.62
CA TYR A 246 -0.32 -10.09 -10.81
C TYR A 246 -0.42 -9.03 -9.70
N HIS A 247 0.71 -8.49 -9.27
CA HIS A 247 0.81 -7.64 -8.10
C HIS A 247 0.18 -6.25 -8.27
N GLU A 248 0.45 -5.60 -9.39
CA GLU A 248 0.01 -4.22 -9.66
C GLU A 248 -1.34 -4.20 -10.39
N VAL A 249 -2.41 -4.53 -9.70
CA VAL A 249 -3.76 -4.65 -10.30
C VAL A 249 -4.25 -3.39 -11.03
N LEU A 250 -3.72 -2.20 -10.69
CA LEU A 250 -4.05 -0.97 -11.40
C LEU A 250 -3.33 -0.84 -12.76
N ASN A 251 -2.25 -1.59 -12.94
CA ASN A 251 -1.44 -1.63 -14.17
C ASN A 251 -1.73 -2.90 -15.01
N GLU A 252 -2.69 -3.69 -14.59
CA GLU A 252 -3.22 -4.80 -15.38
C GLU A 252 -4.15 -4.31 -16.50
N PRO A 253 -4.47 -5.12 -17.53
CA PRO A 253 -5.46 -4.76 -18.54
C PRO A 253 -6.81 -4.30 -17.96
N GLU A 254 -7.20 -4.84 -16.82
CA GLU A 254 -8.41 -4.47 -16.07
C GLU A 254 -8.25 -3.18 -15.26
N GLY A 255 -7.05 -2.64 -15.13
CA GLY A 255 -6.70 -1.50 -14.28
C GLY A 255 -7.61 -0.29 -14.43
N PRO A 256 -7.93 0.18 -15.65
CA PRO A 256 -8.88 1.28 -15.83
C PRO A 256 -10.28 0.98 -15.27
N GLY A 257 -10.71 -0.27 -15.30
CA GLY A 257 -11.95 -0.74 -14.68
C GLY A 257 -11.88 -0.67 -13.16
N ILE A 258 -10.77 -1.15 -12.59
CA ILE A 258 -10.52 -1.13 -11.15
C ILE A 258 -10.48 0.31 -10.62
N ILE A 259 -9.86 1.25 -11.33
CA ILE A 259 -9.84 2.67 -10.96
C ILE A 259 -11.27 3.24 -10.92
N ARG A 260 -12.12 2.92 -11.91
CA ARG A 260 -13.54 3.32 -11.90
C ARG A 260 -14.30 2.73 -10.72
N ASP A 261 -14.04 1.48 -10.37
CA ASP A 261 -14.65 0.80 -9.22
C ASP A 261 -14.24 1.47 -7.90
N ILE A 262 -12.96 1.84 -7.75
CA ILE A 262 -12.45 2.58 -6.59
C ILE A 262 -13.18 3.92 -6.45
N ILE A 263 -13.30 4.69 -7.53
CA ILE A 263 -14.00 5.98 -7.54
C ILE A 263 -15.48 5.79 -7.21
N SER A 264 -16.11 4.76 -7.77
CA SER A 264 -17.51 4.44 -7.49
C SER A 264 -17.71 4.08 -6.01
N TRP A 265 -16.78 3.31 -5.44
CA TRP A 265 -16.81 2.93 -4.03
C TRP A 265 -16.63 4.16 -3.13
N PHE A 266 -15.67 5.06 -3.40
CA PHE A 266 -15.53 6.31 -2.64
C PHE A 266 -16.77 7.20 -2.68
N LYS A 267 -17.54 7.19 -3.80
CA LYS A 267 -18.79 7.96 -3.92
C LYS A 267 -19.92 7.43 -3.03
N GLN A 268 -19.86 6.18 -2.63
CA GLN A 268 -20.89 5.52 -1.82
C GLN A 268 -20.65 5.72 -0.31
N HIS A 269 -19.46 6.14 0.05
CA HIS A 269 -19.02 6.41 1.42
C HIS A 269 -18.77 7.89 1.65
#